data_5437fa2ed76eaa6cdded7167ef89ccf3
#
_entry.id   5437fa2ed76eaa6cdded7167ef89ccf3
#
_cell.length_a   1.000
_cell.length_b   1.000
_cell.length_c   1.000
_cell.angle_alpha   90.00
_cell.angle_beta   90.00
_cell.angle_gamma   90.00
#
_symmetry.space_group_name_H-M   'P 1'
#
loop_
_entity.id
_entity.type
_entity.pdbx_description
1 polymer ?
#
loop_
_entity_poly.entity_id
_entity_poly.type
_entity_poly.pdbx_seq_one_letter_code
_entity_poly.pdbx_strand_id
1 'polypeptide(L)'
;CDLATSDVFTVNVVADPVIDTQAIASQEVCRNTTVAQLEITVSGDNNTGAFNYQWFVNTTNTNSGGTLVGTNTNTYTPDNSVVGTFFYYVVINQTASGCEVTSEVSTIIINEVPTITTQPIGSDICLDGAANTLEVVTENGVGTPTYQWYASTTNTYDLTNPIAGETNSTYTPPTNTVGEVFYFVVISFDGGCSDIQSTIALVNTVAEPIAT
;
A
#
# COMPACT_ATOMS: atom_id res chain seq x y z
N CYS A 1 -63.21 46.82 21.05
CA CYS A 1 -62.59 45.53 20.88
C CYS A 1 -61.26 45.74 20.19
N ASP A 2 -60.17 45.63 20.92
CA ASP A 2 -58.85 45.71 20.36
C ASP A 2 -58.56 44.39 19.63
N LEU A 3 -57.99 44.49 18.42
CA LEU A 3 -57.53 43.33 17.65
C LEU A 3 -56.28 42.79 18.31
N ALA A 4 -56.29 41.52 18.72
CA ALA A 4 -55.10 40.83 19.16
C ALA A 4 -54.24 40.52 17.92
N THR A 5 -53.00 41.04 17.89
CA THR A 5 -51.99 40.71 16.85
C THR A 5 -51.03 39.69 17.41
N SER A 6 -50.71 38.70 16.63
CA SER A 6 -49.65 37.75 16.97
C SER A 6 -48.28 38.37 16.72
N ASP A 7 -47.25 37.84 17.39
CA ASP A 7 -45.86 38.16 17.08
C ASP A 7 -45.47 37.69 15.67
N VAL A 8 -44.54 38.42 15.07
CA VAL A 8 -43.97 38.05 13.75
C VAL A 8 -42.87 36.98 13.97
N PHE A 9 -43.05 35.86 13.31
CA PHE A 9 -42.02 34.81 13.29
C PHE A 9 -41.21 34.94 11.99
N THR A 10 -39.90 34.92 12.14
CA THR A 10 -38.98 34.85 11.00
C THR A 10 -38.54 33.40 10.82
N VAL A 11 -38.76 32.82 9.64
CA VAL A 11 -38.27 31.53 9.24
C VAL A 11 -37.11 31.76 8.28
N ASN A 12 -35.92 31.29 8.66
CA ASN A 12 -34.75 31.24 7.79
C ASN A 12 -34.64 29.83 7.18
N VAL A 13 -34.70 29.74 5.86
CA VAL A 13 -34.45 28.53 5.12
C VAL A 13 -33.02 28.60 4.61
N VAL A 14 -32.19 27.63 4.98
CA VAL A 14 -30.81 27.50 4.55
C VAL A 14 -30.67 26.32 3.60
N ALA A 15 -29.71 26.39 2.68
CA ALA A 15 -29.40 25.25 1.80
C ALA A 15 -28.70 24.14 2.57
N ASP A 16 -28.96 22.90 2.18
CA ASP A 16 -28.21 21.74 2.69
C ASP A 16 -26.74 21.82 2.25
N PRO A 17 -25.79 21.26 3.04
CA PRO A 17 -24.41 21.13 2.62
C PRO A 17 -24.32 20.20 1.40
N VAL A 18 -23.44 20.56 0.46
CA VAL A 18 -23.20 19.79 -0.77
C VAL A 18 -21.76 19.36 -0.81
N ILE A 19 -21.53 18.08 -1.07
CA ILE A 19 -20.19 17.55 -1.28
C ILE A 19 -19.78 17.83 -2.73
N ASP A 20 -18.79 18.68 -2.93
CA ASP A 20 -18.27 19.05 -4.25
C ASP A 20 -17.26 18.01 -4.77
N THR A 21 -16.43 17.46 -3.87
CA THR A 21 -15.46 16.42 -4.20
C THR A 21 -15.54 15.31 -3.16
N GLN A 22 -15.80 14.10 -3.61
CA GLN A 22 -15.74 12.90 -2.79
C GLN A 22 -14.28 12.50 -2.53
N ALA A 23 -14.03 11.83 -1.41
CA ALA A 23 -12.75 11.20 -1.16
C ALA A 23 -12.45 10.12 -2.22
N ILE A 24 -11.18 9.74 -2.34
CA ILE A 24 -10.78 8.66 -3.26
C ILE A 24 -11.64 7.41 -3.02
N ALA A 25 -12.17 6.82 -4.10
CA ALA A 25 -13.13 5.72 -4.01
C ALA A 25 -12.50 4.44 -3.44
N SER A 26 -11.22 4.17 -3.79
CA SER A 26 -10.50 3.01 -3.26
C SER A 26 -8.98 3.21 -3.28
N GLN A 27 -8.31 2.56 -2.32
CA GLN A 27 -6.86 2.38 -2.29
C GLN A 27 -6.55 0.94 -1.88
N GLU A 28 -5.48 0.40 -2.43
CA GLU A 28 -4.91 -0.87 -2.04
C GLU A 28 -3.43 -0.66 -1.68
N VAL A 29 -3.03 -1.05 -0.48
CA VAL A 29 -1.69 -0.79 0.07
C VAL A 29 -1.20 -1.99 0.87
N CYS A 30 0.12 -2.09 1.09
CA CYS A 30 0.67 -3.02 2.05
C CYS A 30 0.66 -2.43 3.46
N ARG A 31 0.57 -3.30 4.45
CA ARG A 31 0.61 -2.93 5.86
C ARG A 31 1.85 -2.07 6.19
N ASN A 32 1.63 -0.99 6.94
CA ASN A 32 2.67 -0.04 7.36
C ASN A 32 3.40 0.70 6.21
N THR A 33 2.85 0.71 5.00
CA THR A 33 3.34 1.57 3.91
C THR A 33 2.58 2.91 3.89
N THR A 34 2.85 3.77 2.91
CA THR A 34 2.14 5.05 2.80
C THR A 34 0.72 4.82 2.30
N VAL A 35 -0.27 5.31 3.04
CA VAL A 35 -1.67 5.42 2.61
C VAL A 35 -1.98 6.87 2.27
N ALA A 36 -2.68 7.10 1.17
CA ALA A 36 -3.08 8.46 0.80
C ALA A 36 -4.21 8.93 1.72
N GLN A 37 -4.16 10.20 2.09
CA GLN A 37 -5.17 10.85 2.91
C GLN A 37 -6.51 10.90 2.16
N LEU A 38 -7.59 10.59 2.86
CA LEU A 38 -8.94 10.85 2.40
C LEU A 38 -9.23 12.34 2.56
N GLU A 39 -9.72 12.97 1.53
CA GLU A 39 -10.04 14.39 1.53
C GLU A 39 -11.39 14.63 0.87
N ILE A 40 -12.17 15.56 1.42
CA ILE A 40 -13.47 15.93 0.90
C ILE A 40 -13.59 17.46 0.84
N THR A 41 -14.28 17.98 -0.17
CA THR A 41 -14.61 19.38 -0.25
C THR A 41 -16.14 19.57 -0.21
N VAL A 42 -16.57 20.61 0.47
CA VAL A 42 -17.99 20.88 0.77
C VAL A 42 -18.29 22.34 0.51
N SER A 43 -19.45 22.61 -0.08
CA SER A 43 -20.02 23.93 -0.24
C SER A 43 -21.43 24.00 0.38
N GLY A 44 -22.09 25.17 0.25
CA GLY A 44 -23.45 25.35 0.74
C GLY A 44 -23.55 25.90 2.17
N ASP A 45 -22.47 26.53 2.68
CA ASP A 45 -22.48 27.11 4.02
C ASP A 45 -23.42 28.34 4.15
N ASN A 46 -23.74 29.01 3.02
CA ASN A 46 -24.61 30.19 2.96
C ASN A 46 -24.45 31.18 4.13
N ASN A 47 -23.25 31.32 4.66
CA ASN A 47 -22.93 32.10 5.85
C ASN A 47 -23.59 31.59 7.16
N THR A 48 -23.96 30.28 7.21
CA THR A 48 -24.67 29.68 8.35
C THR A 48 -23.77 29.05 9.39
N GLY A 49 -22.45 29.13 9.22
CA GLY A 49 -21.46 28.63 10.18
C GLY A 49 -20.52 27.55 9.59
N ALA A 50 -19.56 27.15 10.38
CA ALA A 50 -18.58 26.17 9.99
C ALA A 50 -19.20 24.77 9.84
N PHE A 51 -18.60 23.95 8.98
CA PHE A 51 -18.91 22.53 8.90
C PHE A 51 -18.19 21.76 10.01
N ASN A 52 -18.90 20.79 10.58
CA ASN A 52 -18.32 19.75 11.43
C ASN A 52 -18.21 18.45 10.63
N TYR A 53 -17.05 17.82 10.70
CA TYR A 53 -16.74 16.58 10.03
C TYR A 53 -16.64 15.45 11.04
N GLN A 54 -17.33 14.35 10.79
CA GLN A 54 -17.27 13.15 11.60
C GLN A 54 -16.94 11.97 10.67
N TRP A 55 -15.69 11.51 10.71
CA TRP A 55 -15.25 10.36 9.96
C TRP A 55 -15.61 9.08 10.69
N PHE A 56 -15.99 8.07 9.92
CA PHE A 56 -16.35 6.76 10.43
C PHE A 56 -15.62 5.68 9.65
N VAL A 57 -15.30 4.57 10.33
CA VAL A 57 -14.81 3.33 9.72
C VAL A 57 -15.80 2.20 9.95
N ASN A 58 -15.94 1.36 8.93
CA ASN A 58 -16.83 0.21 8.95
C ASN A 58 -16.11 -1.03 8.38
N THR A 59 -16.55 -2.22 8.75
CA THR A 59 -16.13 -3.51 8.16
C THR A 59 -17.09 -3.99 7.07
N THR A 60 -18.18 -3.28 6.84
CA THR A 60 -19.14 -3.52 5.77
C THR A 60 -19.21 -2.31 4.84
N ASN A 61 -19.45 -2.54 3.55
CA ASN A 61 -19.54 -1.46 2.56
C ASN A 61 -20.85 -0.67 2.69
N THR A 62 -20.92 0.12 3.76
CA THR A 62 -22.07 1.00 4.05
C THR A 62 -21.57 2.33 4.63
N ASN A 63 -22.31 3.40 4.37
CA ASN A 63 -22.05 4.73 4.94
C ASN A 63 -22.93 5.02 6.16
N SER A 64 -23.18 4.01 6.97
CA SER A 64 -23.96 4.11 8.21
C SER A 64 -23.50 3.08 9.25
N GLY A 65 -23.66 3.41 10.53
CA GLY A 65 -23.40 2.48 11.64
C GLY A 65 -21.94 2.17 11.90
N GLY A 66 -21.01 2.95 11.34
CA GLY A 66 -19.56 2.78 11.57
C GLY A 66 -19.08 3.29 12.93
N THR A 67 -17.83 3.01 13.25
CA THR A 67 -17.14 3.52 14.43
C THR A 67 -16.52 4.88 14.12
N LEU A 68 -16.75 5.88 14.98
CA LEU A 68 -16.17 7.22 14.85
C LEU A 68 -14.64 7.16 14.91
N VAL A 69 -13.99 7.82 13.96
CA VAL A 69 -12.52 7.95 13.86
C VAL A 69 -12.12 9.38 13.52
N GLY A 70 -10.85 9.73 13.72
CA GLY A 70 -10.29 11.01 13.34
C GLY A 70 -10.75 12.18 14.24
N THR A 71 -10.57 13.37 13.69
CA THR A 71 -10.92 14.66 14.32
C THR A 71 -11.83 15.45 13.37
N ASN A 72 -12.34 16.59 13.85
CA ASN A 72 -13.22 17.47 13.07
C ASN A 72 -12.43 18.22 11.95
N THR A 73 -12.04 17.49 10.90
CA THR A 73 -11.35 18.01 9.72
C THR A 73 -11.92 17.41 8.44
N ASN A 74 -11.82 18.13 7.33
CA ASN A 74 -12.23 17.64 6.02
C ASN A 74 -11.31 16.56 5.45
N THR A 75 -10.32 16.14 6.22
CA THR A 75 -9.34 15.11 5.84
C THR A 75 -9.20 14.05 6.92
N TYR A 76 -8.88 12.81 6.50
CA TYR A 76 -8.58 11.70 7.40
C TYR A 76 -7.52 10.79 6.78
N THR A 77 -6.53 10.38 7.56
CA THR A 77 -5.54 9.38 7.13
C THR A 77 -5.90 8.02 7.74
N PRO A 78 -6.28 7.03 6.91
CA PRO A 78 -6.60 5.69 7.39
C PRO A 78 -5.43 5.03 8.14
N ASP A 79 -5.74 4.32 9.23
CA ASP A 79 -4.79 3.42 9.88
C ASP A 79 -4.58 2.20 8.99
N ASN A 80 -3.33 1.87 8.69
CA ASN A 80 -2.92 0.73 7.88
C ASN A 80 -2.05 -0.29 8.64
N SER A 81 -2.13 -0.30 9.94
CA SER A 81 -1.40 -1.25 10.81
C SER A 81 -2.02 -2.65 10.83
N VAL A 82 -3.29 -2.77 10.45
CA VAL A 82 -4.07 -4.03 10.47
C VAL A 82 -4.50 -4.40 9.06
N VAL A 83 -4.18 -5.63 8.67
CA VAL A 83 -4.59 -6.22 7.38
C VAL A 83 -6.11 -6.41 7.33
N GLY A 84 -6.70 -6.10 6.19
CA GLY A 84 -8.14 -6.23 5.98
C GLY A 84 -8.70 -5.21 4.99
N THR A 85 -10.00 -5.25 4.81
CA THR A 85 -10.74 -4.26 4.02
C THR A 85 -11.58 -3.40 4.95
N PHE A 86 -11.38 -2.09 4.85
CA PHE A 86 -12.04 -1.09 5.68
C PHE A 86 -12.80 -0.10 4.78
N PHE A 87 -13.94 0.35 5.28
CA PHE A 87 -14.83 1.24 4.56
C PHE A 87 -14.99 2.53 5.35
N TYR A 88 -14.56 3.65 4.77
CA TYR A 88 -14.58 4.96 5.40
C TYR A 88 -15.62 5.84 4.77
N TYR A 89 -16.28 6.66 5.59
CA TYR A 89 -17.18 7.71 5.17
C TYR A 89 -17.17 8.85 6.17
N VAL A 90 -17.64 10.00 5.76
CA VAL A 90 -17.76 11.20 6.62
C VAL A 90 -19.18 11.72 6.62
N VAL A 91 -19.65 12.08 7.81
CA VAL A 91 -20.87 12.85 8.00
C VAL A 91 -20.49 14.30 8.24
N ILE A 92 -21.04 15.19 7.45
CA ILE A 92 -20.77 16.63 7.50
C ILE A 92 -22.05 17.31 7.98
N ASN A 93 -21.92 18.06 9.07
CA ASN A 93 -23.03 18.77 9.70
C ASN A 93 -22.78 20.28 9.70
N GLN A 94 -23.77 21.05 9.30
CA GLN A 94 -23.77 22.50 9.44
C GLN A 94 -24.13 22.91 10.88
N THR A 95 -23.19 23.59 11.56
CA THR A 95 -23.32 23.89 13.00
C THR A 95 -24.53 24.76 13.34
N ALA A 96 -24.93 25.67 12.45
CA ALA A 96 -26.02 26.64 12.73
C ALA A 96 -27.41 26.09 12.38
N SER A 97 -27.54 25.25 11.37
CA SER A 97 -28.83 24.73 10.89
C SER A 97 -29.12 23.30 11.33
N GLY A 98 -28.06 22.52 11.60
CA GLY A 98 -28.18 21.10 11.85
C GLY A 98 -28.42 20.28 10.59
N CYS A 99 -28.36 20.87 9.39
CA CYS A 99 -28.43 20.15 8.13
C CYS A 99 -27.18 19.30 7.95
N GLU A 100 -27.33 18.09 7.42
CA GLU A 100 -26.21 17.15 7.25
C GLU A 100 -26.19 16.48 5.88
N VAL A 101 -25.00 16.07 5.46
CA VAL A 101 -24.77 15.23 4.29
C VAL A 101 -23.75 14.16 4.61
N THR A 102 -23.95 12.97 4.06
CA THR A 102 -23.03 11.83 4.22
C THR A 102 -22.33 11.56 2.89
N SER A 103 -21.02 11.31 2.94
CA SER A 103 -20.22 10.98 1.77
C SER A 103 -20.51 9.58 1.21
N GLU A 104 -20.04 9.33 0.01
CA GLU A 104 -19.86 7.99 -0.50
C GLU A 104 -18.80 7.24 0.33
N VAL A 105 -18.72 5.92 0.14
CA VAL A 105 -17.77 5.05 0.85
C VAL A 105 -16.44 5.04 0.11
N SER A 106 -15.35 5.25 0.86
CA SER A 106 -13.97 4.98 0.42
C SER A 106 -13.54 3.61 0.91
N THR A 107 -13.09 2.74 0.01
CA THR A 107 -12.61 1.39 0.34
C THR A 107 -11.10 1.38 0.47
N ILE A 108 -10.58 0.96 1.62
CA ILE A 108 -9.14 0.81 1.85
C ILE A 108 -8.83 -0.66 2.09
N ILE A 109 -8.02 -1.26 1.21
CA ILE A 109 -7.57 -2.65 1.30
C ILE A 109 -6.12 -2.63 1.77
N ILE A 110 -5.88 -3.27 2.90
CA ILE A 110 -4.56 -3.39 3.52
C ILE A 110 -4.12 -4.84 3.44
N ASN A 111 -3.06 -5.10 2.69
CA ASN A 111 -2.51 -6.43 2.47
C ASN A 111 -1.29 -6.67 3.35
N GLU A 112 -0.95 -7.95 3.56
CA GLU A 112 0.33 -8.32 4.17
C GLU A 112 1.50 -7.86 3.31
N VAL A 113 2.61 -7.53 3.97
CA VAL A 113 3.87 -7.23 3.27
C VAL A 113 4.41 -8.49 2.57
N PRO A 114 5.08 -8.35 1.41
CA PRO A 114 5.68 -9.48 0.73
C PRO A 114 6.76 -10.13 1.58
N THR A 115 6.87 -11.44 1.48
CA THR A 115 7.91 -12.25 2.13
C THR A 115 8.48 -13.27 1.15
N ILE A 116 9.76 -13.64 1.34
CA ILE A 116 10.41 -14.71 0.57
C ILE A 116 10.38 -15.99 1.42
N THR A 117 9.66 -17.00 0.95
CA THR A 117 9.50 -18.29 1.64
C THR A 117 10.54 -19.32 1.22
N THR A 118 11.08 -19.21 0.00
CA THR A 118 12.22 -20.00 -0.47
C THR A 118 13.34 -19.04 -0.84
N GLN A 119 14.51 -19.25 -0.23
CA GLN A 119 15.71 -18.46 -0.47
C GLN A 119 16.65 -19.19 -1.45
N PRO A 120 17.41 -18.45 -2.27
CA PRO A 120 18.37 -19.09 -3.18
C PRO A 120 19.49 -19.79 -2.40
N ILE A 121 19.82 -21.00 -2.82
CA ILE A 121 20.85 -21.82 -2.19
C ILE A 121 22.05 -21.91 -3.13
N GLY A 122 23.21 -21.44 -2.65
CA GLY A 122 24.46 -21.51 -3.37
C GLY A 122 25.05 -22.94 -3.45
N SER A 123 26.16 -23.06 -4.15
CA SER A 123 26.84 -24.37 -4.35
C SER A 123 28.34 -24.21 -4.56
N ASP A 124 29.10 -25.24 -4.16
CA ASP A 124 30.46 -25.46 -4.62
C ASP A 124 30.42 -26.39 -5.84
N ILE A 125 31.12 -26.01 -6.91
CA ILE A 125 31.04 -26.73 -8.18
C ILE A 125 32.41 -26.76 -8.88
N CYS A 126 32.70 -27.82 -9.62
CA CYS A 126 33.85 -27.85 -10.50
C CYS A 126 33.66 -26.95 -11.72
N LEU A 127 34.75 -26.45 -12.27
CA LEU A 127 34.75 -25.67 -13.51
C LEU A 127 33.96 -26.43 -14.62
N ASP A 128 33.11 -25.69 -15.32
CA ASP A 128 32.16 -26.20 -16.33
C ASP A 128 31.14 -27.24 -15.81
N GLY A 129 31.04 -27.47 -14.50
CA GLY A 129 30.03 -28.31 -13.89
C GLY A 129 28.65 -27.62 -13.90
N ALA A 130 27.57 -28.40 -13.69
CA ALA A 130 26.21 -27.83 -13.67
C ALA A 130 25.93 -27.16 -12.31
N ALA A 131 25.77 -25.85 -12.27
CA ALA A 131 25.35 -25.12 -11.06
C ALA A 131 23.90 -25.48 -10.66
N ASN A 132 23.63 -25.42 -9.38
CA ASN A 132 22.23 -25.41 -8.92
C ASN A 132 21.52 -24.16 -9.44
N THR A 133 20.30 -24.35 -9.89
CA THR A 133 19.44 -23.23 -10.18
C THR A 133 19.08 -22.52 -8.86
N LEU A 134 19.39 -21.24 -8.78
CA LEU A 134 18.96 -20.37 -7.69
C LEU A 134 17.48 -20.09 -7.86
N GLU A 135 16.68 -20.24 -6.81
CA GLU A 135 15.23 -20.08 -6.85
C GLU A 135 14.76 -19.25 -5.67
N VAL A 136 13.78 -18.40 -5.92
CA VAL A 136 13.00 -17.71 -4.87
C VAL A 136 11.51 -17.97 -5.05
N VAL A 137 10.82 -18.14 -3.92
CA VAL A 137 9.37 -18.19 -3.86
C VAL A 137 8.92 -17.08 -2.92
N THR A 138 7.93 -16.31 -3.35
CA THR A 138 7.35 -15.23 -2.56
C THR A 138 5.92 -15.54 -2.16
N GLU A 139 5.53 -15.03 -1.02
CA GLU A 139 4.14 -14.99 -0.55
C GLU A 139 3.77 -13.57 -0.19
N ASN A 140 2.47 -13.27 -0.27
CA ASN A 140 1.90 -11.96 0.01
C ASN A 140 2.38 -10.89 -1.01
N GLY A 141 2.16 -9.63 -0.67
CA GLY A 141 2.37 -8.52 -1.59
C GLY A 141 1.15 -8.23 -2.44
N VAL A 142 1.18 -7.12 -3.16
CA VAL A 142 0.08 -6.64 -4.01
C VAL A 142 0.56 -6.56 -5.45
N GLY A 143 -0.22 -7.15 -6.36
CA GLY A 143 0.11 -7.15 -7.78
C GLY A 143 1.04 -8.28 -8.20
N THR A 144 1.65 -8.14 -9.37
CA THR A 144 2.54 -9.15 -9.95
C THR A 144 3.97 -8.89 -9.54
N PRO A 145 4.69 -9.89 -8.97
CA PRO A 145 6.10 -9.73 -8.65
C PRO A 145 6.94 -9.65 -9.93
N THR A 146 7.91 -8.76 -9.93
CA THR A 146 8.98 -8.67 -10.91
C THR A 146 10.31 -8.92 -10.22
N TYR A 147 11.26 -9.50 -10.94
CA TYR A 147 12.54 -9.96 -10.40
C TYR A 147 13.68 -9.28 -11.14
N GLN A 148 14.79 -9.03 -10.44
CA GLN A 148 16.06 -8.67 -11.04
C GLN A 148 17.18 -9.34 -10.23
N TRP A 149 17.94 -10.22 -10.89
CA TRP A 149 19.12 -10.85 -10.29
C TRP A 149 20.34 -9.94 -10.38
N TYR A 150 21.18 -10.05 -9.37
CA TYR A 150 22.43 -9.30 -9.22
C TYR A 150 23.58 -10.27 -8.90
N ALA A 151 24.79 -9.89 -9.35
CA ALA A 151 26.01 -10.60 -9.05
C ALA A 151 27.03 -9.65 -8.42
N SER A 152 27.77 -10.13 -7.42
CA SER A 152 28.84 -9.40 -6.75
C SER A 152 30.04 -10.31 -6.54
N THR A 153 31.25 -9.74 -6.54
CA THR A 153 32.49 -10.42 -6.17
C THR A 153 32.75 -10.39 -4.66
N THR A 154 31.87 -9.76 -3.90
CA THR A 154 31.94 -9.65 -2.44
C THR A 154 30.57 -10.01 -1.83
N ASN A 155 30.58 -10.50 -0.59
CA ASN A 155 29.34 -10.84 0.15
C ASN A 155 28.60 -9.57 0.59
N THR A 156 28.11 -8.79 -0.40
CA THR A 156 27.39 -7.55 -0.20
C THR A 156 26.24 -7.42 -1.20
N TYR A 157 25.20 -6.67 -0.84
CA TYR A 157 24.10 -6.32 -1.74
C TYR A 157 24.51 -5.17 -2.67
N ASP A 158 25.22 -5.49 -3.73
CA ASP A 158 25.67 -4.52 -4.73
C ASP A 158 24.65 -4.40 -5.87
N LEU A 159 23.83 -3.36 -5.80
CA LEU A 159 22.78 -3.06 -6.80
C LEU A 159 23.33 -2.42 -8.08
N THR A 160 24.67 -2.22 -8.18
CA THR A 160 25.28 -1.59 -9.38
C THR A 160 25.51 -2.60 -10.52
N ASN A 161 25.42 -3.90 -10.23
CA ASN A 161 25.71 -4.97 -11.20
C ASN A 161 24.47 -5.88 -11.44
N PRO A 162 23.39 -5.39 -12.05
CA PRO A 162 22.26 -6.23 -12.45
C PRO A 162 22.69 -7.19 -13.56
N ILE A 163 22.25 -8.44 -13.47
CA ILE A 163 22.46 -9.43 -14.52
C ILE A 163 21.43 -9.17 -15.62
N ALA A 164 21.88 -8.70 -16.77
CA ALA A 164 21.00 -8.26 -17.84
C ALA A 164 20.09 -9.40 -18.36
N GLY A 165 18.78 -9.17 -18.34
CA GLY A 165 17.77 -10.11 -18.82
C GLY A 165 17.36 -11.18 -17.81
N GLU A 166 18.00 -11.27 -16.65
CA GLU A 166 17.65 -12.26 -15.62
C GLU A 166 16.55 -11.71 -14.69
N THR A 167 15.32 -11.85 -15.18
CA THR A 167 14.10 -11.29 -14.58
C THR A 167 13.07 -12.34 -14.19
N ASN A 168 13.49 -13.60 -14.02
CA ASN A 168 12.64 -14.69 -13.56
C ASN A 168 12.85 -14.97 -12.06
N SER A 169 11.93 -15.70 -11.44
CA SER A 169 12.10 -16.20 -10.05
C SER A 169 13.24 -17.19 -9.88
N THR A 170 13.83 -17.65 -10.99
CA THR A 170 14.95 -18.58 -11.02
C THR A 170 16.10 -18.03 -11.86
N TYR A 171 17.32 -18.37 -11.48
CA TYR A 171 18.54 -18.06 -12.23
C TYR A 171 19.55 -19.19 -12.13
N THR A 172 20.17 -19.58 -13.25
CA THR A 172 21.25 -20.58 -13.26
C THR A 172 22.59 -19.90 -13.51
N PRO A 173 23.46 -19.81 -12.48
CA PRO A 173 24.74 -19.15 -12.59
C PRO A 173 25.67 -19.85 -13.60
N PRO A 174 26.50 -19.08 -14.36
CA PRO A 174 27.57 -19.68 -15.17
C PRO A 174 28.71 -20.23 -14.28
N THR A 175 29.35 -21.31 -14.73
CA THR A 175 30.42 -22.00 -14.02
C THR A 175 31.72 -22.09 -14.82
N ASN A 176 31.86 -21.29 -15.87
CA ASN A 176 32.97 -21.29 -16.81
C ASN A 176 34.21 -20.49 -16.33
N THR A 177 34.20 -20.01 -15.10
CA THR A 177 35.28 -19.22 -14.50
C THR A 177 35.47 -19.63 -13.05
N VAL A 178 36.70 -19.98 -12.66
CA VAL A 178 37.03 -20.28 -11.26
C VAL A 178 36.93 -19.04 -10.38
N GLY A 179 36.32 -19.18 -9.20
CA GLY A 179 36.19 -18.14 -8.21
C GLY A 179 34.83 -18.12 -7.50
N GLU A 180 34.70 -17.18 -6.57
CA GLU A 180 33.48 -16.97 -5.78
C GLU A 180 32.65 -15.84 -6.39
N VAL A 181 31.36 -16.09 -6.59
CA VAL A 181 30.38 -15.08 -7.00
C VAL A 181 29.16 -15.16 -6.08
N PHE A 182 28.73 -14.01 -5.62
CA PHE A 182 27.63 -13.84 -4.71
C PHE A 182 26.40 -13.34 -5.48
N TYR A 183 25.30 -14.07 -5.40
CA TYR A 183 24.06 -13.76 -6.11
C TYR A 183 22.93 -13.44 -5.16
N PHE A 184 22.10 -12.50 -5.54
CA PHE A 184 20.85 -12.19 -4.87
C PHE A 184 19.83 -11.64 -5.87
N VAL A 185 18.58 -11.62 -5.50
CA VAL A 185 17.50 -11.08 -6.32
C VAL A 185 16.75 -10.00 -5.57
N VAL A 186 16.42 -8.92 -6.26
CA VAL A 186 15.45 -7.91 -5.80
C VAL A 186 14.11 -8.23 -6.44
N ILE A 187 13.06 -8.17 -5.64
CA ILE A 187 11.70 -8.49 -6.05
C ILE A 187 10.85 -7.27 -5.76
N SER A 188 10.22 -6.72 -6.80
CA SER A 188 9.37 -5.54 -6.73
C SER A 188 7.92 -5.91 -7.06
N PHE A 189 6.97 -5.20 -6.46
CA PHE A 189 5.55 -5.41 -6.66
C PHE A 189 4.91 -4.13 -7.20
N ASP A 190 4.08 -4.24 -8.23
CA ASP A 190 3.42 -3.09 -8.88
C ASP A 190 2.25 -2.51 -8.06
N GLY A 191 1.80 -3.20 -7.02
CA GLY A 191 0.74 -2.76 -6.11
C GLY A 191 1.21 -1.88 -4.93
N GLY A 192 2.42 -1.27 -5.00
CA GLY A 192 2.88 -0.28 -4.01
C GLY A 192 3.46 -0.85 -2.71
N CYS A 193 3.76 -2.15 -2.64
CA CYS A 193 4.56 -2.73 -1.58
C CYS A 193 6.04 -2.36 -1.75
N SER A 194 6.79 -2.31 -0.65
CA SER A 194 8.23 -2.12 -0.71
C SER A 194 8.92 -3.32 -1.36
N ASP A 195 9.99 -3.05 -2.11
CA ASP A 195 10.85 -4.09 -2.64
C ASP A 195 11.45 -4.95 -1.53
N ILE A 196 11.62 -6.24 -1.81
CA ILE A 196 12.28 -7.18 -0.92
C ILE A 196 13.49 -7.80 -1.60
N GLN A 197 14.48 -8.21 -0.81
CA GLN A 197 15.71 -8.82 -1.29
C GLN A 197 15.86 -10.22 -0.71
N SER A 198 16.36 -11.16 -1.55
CA SER A 198 16.73 -12.49 -1.06
C SER A 198 17.97 -12.43 -0.18
N THR A 199 18.25 -13.52 0.53
CA THR A 199 19.59 -13.76 1.07
C THR A 199 20.61 -13.91 -0.07
N ILE A 200 21.89 -13.66 0.25
CA ILE A 200 22.98 -13.84 -0.71
C ILE A 200 23.31 -15.32 -0.81
N ALA A 201 23.37 -15.85 -2.04
CA ALA A 201 23.80 -17.20 -2.36
C ALA A 201 25.22 -17.16 -2.93
N LEU A 202 26.16 -17.86 -2.30
CA LEU A 202 27.52 -18.05 -2.81
C LEU A 202 27.57 -19.21 -3.80
N VAL A 203 28.04 -18.97 -5.01
CA VAL A 203 28.45 -20.00 -5.97
C VAL A 203 29.97 -19.95 -6.11
N ASN A 204 30.64 -21.01 -5.67
CA ASN A 204 32.08 -21.12 -5.70
C ASN A 204 32.49 -22.16 -6.76
N THR A 205 33.09 -21.70 -7.84
CA THR A 205 33.60 -22.56 -8.92
C THR A 205 35.06 -22.87 -8.66
N VAL A 206 35.38 -24.15 -8.50
CA VAL A 206 36.74 -24.64 -8.23
C VAL A 206 37.35 -25.30 -9.46
N ALA A 207 38.66 -25.20 -9.59
CA ALA A 207 39.39 -25.90 -10.66
C ALA A 207 39.24 -27.42 -10.50
N GLU A 208 39.20 -28.16 -11.61
CA GLU A 208 39.26 -29.62 -11.57
C GLU A 208 40.60 -30.12 -10.98
N PRO A 209 40.59 -31.19 -10.19
CA PRO A 209 41.82 -31.79 -9.69
C PRO A 209 42.64 -32.32 -10.84
N ILE A 210 43.93 -31.97 -10.90
CA ILE A 210 44.86 -32.51 -11.88
C ILE A 210 45.28 -33.92 -11.39
N ALA A 211 45.00 -34.96 -12.17
CA ALA A 211 45.52 -36.30 -11.93
C ALA A 211 47.04 -36.27 -12.17
N THR A 212 47.83 -36.53 -11.13
CA THR A 212 49.31 -36.69 -11.18
C THR A 212 49.70 -38.14 -11.39
#